data_f4ee3d0a213f500e93035def695dd777
#
_entry.id   f4ee3d0a213f500e93035def695dd777
#
_cell.length_a   1.000
_cell.length_b   1.000
_cell.length_c   1.000
_cell.angle_alpha   90.00
_cell.angle_beta   90.00
_cell.angle_gamma   90.00
#
_symmetry.space_group_name_H-M   'P 1'
#
loop_
_entity.id
_entity.type
_entity.pdbx_description
1 polymer ?
#
loop_
_entity_poly.entity_id
_entity_poly.type
_entity_poly.pdbx_seq_one_letter_code
_entity_poly.pdbx_strand_id
1 'polypeptide(L)'
;DQMPGQGARHHTATLLQDGRVLVVAGMDNGEIATANASIYDPAANTWTPAAALPLAERRMFHTATLLPDGRVYVAGGEQEDGTVFNGPTWLYDPTTNSWTAAASIGQRTRHSATLQTDGRVLLGGGRASAGVLVASSAFFDPADGTVAPGGNLIPAREWHTATLLPTGQVLTVGGRGAGGSLTSPQIFTPTAAIS
;
A
#
# COMPACT_ATOMS: atom_id res chain seq x y z
N ASP A 1 19.88 13.47 12.11
CA ASP A 1 18.66 14.28 12.04
C ASP A 1 17.43 13.42 12.38
N GLN A 2 16.40 14.01 12.96
CA GLN A 2 15.19 13.27 13.31
C GLN A 2 14.10 13.53 12.27
N MET A 3 13.28 12.50 11.98
CA MET A 3 12.14 12.63 11.10
C MET A 3 11.21 13.78 11.60
N PRO A 4 10.81 14.71 10.75
CA PRO A 4 9.88 15.77 11.13
C PRO A 4 8.54 15.20 11.61
N GLY A 5 8.04 15.71 12.71
CA GLY A 5 6.84 15.23 13.35
C GLY A 5 7.12 14.24 14.47
N GLN A 6 6.10 13.62 14.99
CA GLN A 6 6.22 12.59 16.02
C GLN A 6 6.58 11.24 15.39
N GLY A 7 7.30 10.39 16.12
CA GLY A 7 7.68 9.07 15.63
C GLY A 7 6.47 8.31 15.05
N ALA A 8 6.71 7.58 13.97
CA ALA A 8 5.64 6.87 13.26
C ALA A 8 5.85 5.35 13.33
N ARG A 9 4.77 4.62 13.58
CA ARG A 9 4.68 3.16 13.42
C ARG A 9 3.59 2.81 12.43
N HIS A 10 3.66 1.66 11.80
CA HIS A 10 2.70 1.24 10.76
C HIS A 10 2.64 2.19 9.54
N HIS A 11 3.72 2.97 9.35
CA HIS A 11 3.97 3.77 8.17
C HIS A 11 4.52 2.92 7.02
N THR A 12 4.65 3.51 5.86
CA THR A 12 5.41 2.93 4.76
C THR A 12 6.65 3.78 4.48
N ALA A 13 7.73 3.11 4.04
CA ALA A 13 8.95 3.74 3.56
C ALA A 13 9.24 3.23 2.14
N THR A 14 9.37 4.13 1.18
CA THR A 14 9.54 3.81 -0.24
C THR A 14 10.79 4.49 -0.79
N LEU A 15 11.73 3.70 -1.31
CA LEU A 15 12.90 4.23 -2.03
C LEU A 15 12.44 4.82 -3.36
N LEU A 16 12.72 6.11 -3.59
CA LEU A 16 12.42 6.84 -4.81
C LEU A 16 13.50 6.59 -5.88
N GLN A 17 13.21 6.92 -7.14
CA GLN A 17 14.16 6.74 -8.25
C GLN A 17 15.43 7.59 -8.12
N ASP A 18 15.36 8.71 -7.40
CA ASP A 18 16.50 9.60 -7.14
C ASP A 18 17.35 9.20 -5.91
N GLY A 19 17.03 8.08 -5.28
CA GLY A 19 17.73 7.55 -4.11
C GLY A 19 17.26 8.09 -2.76
N ARG A 20 16.33 9.03 -2.74
CA ARG A 20 15.68 9.49 -1.49
C ARG A 20 14.62 8.50 -1.02
N VAL A 21 14.19 8.58 0.22
CA VAL A 21 13.16 7.70 0.80
C VAL A 21 11.94 8.52 1.21
N LEU A 22 10.80 8.20 0.63
CA LEU A 22 9.52 8.75 1.05
C LEU A 22 8.94 7.92 2.19
N VAL A 23 8.60 8.58 3.31
CA VAL A 23 7.87 7.98 4.43
C VAL A 23 6.48 8.60 4.49
N VAL A 24 5.43 7.76 4.56
CA VAL A 24 4.04 8.23 4.48
C VAL A 24 3.23 7.70 5.64
N ALA A 25 2.48 8.58 6.27
CA ALA A 25 1.40 8.29 7.22
C ALA A 25 1.84 7.40 8.40
N GLY A 26 1.01 6.50 8.86
CA GLY A 26 1.27 5.67 10.03
C GLY A 26 0.57 6.18 11.27
N MET A 27 1.04 5.78 12.43
CA MET A 27 0.50 6.14 13.73
C MET A 27 1.57 6.84 14.57
N ASP A 28 1.25 7.95 15.19
CA ASP A 28 2.18 8.70 16.03
C ASP A 28 2.29 8.15 17.46
N ASN A 29 3.07 8.81 18.30
CA ASN A 29 3.27 8.42 19.70
C ASN A 29 2.01 8.61 20.58
N GLY A 30 1.03 9.40 20.11
CA GLY A 30 -0.28 9.57 20.73
C GLY A 30 -1.30 8.52 20.30
N GLU A 31 -0.86 7.50 19.56
CA GLU A 31 -1.72 6.44 19.00
C GLU A 31 -2.77 6.94 17.99
N ILE A 32 -2.47 8.08 17.35
CA ILE A 32 -3.33 8.71 16.34
C ILE A 32 -2.74 8.45 14.95
N ALA A 33 -3.59 8.01 14.02
CA ALA A 33 -3.19 7.88 12.63
C ALA A 33 -2.84 9.26 12.04
N THR A 34 -1.79 9.34 11.25
CA THR A 34 -1.31 10.58 10.66
C THR A 34 -1.52 10.62 9.15
N ALA A 35 -1.55 11.81 8.59
CA ALA A 35 -1.53 12.07 7.15
C ALA A 35 -0.16 12.61 6.68
N ASN A 36 0.81 12.71 7.58
CA ASN A 36 2.11 13.32 7.31
C ASN A 36 2.91 12.51 6.29
N ALA A 37 3.72 13.21 5.52
CA ALA A 37 4.74 12.61 4.69
C ALA A 37 6.07 13.36 4.88
N SER A 38 7.17 12.62 4.74
CA SER A 38 8.53 13.16 4.88
C SER A 38 9.46 12.44 3.92
N ILE A 39 10.47 13.16 3.45
CA ILE A 39 11.52 12.62 2.59
C ILE A 39 12.83 12.63 3.35
N TYR A 40 13.50 11.48 3.38
CA TYR A 40 14.88 11.33 3.84
C TYR A 40 15.83 11.36 2.65
N ASP A 41 16.85 12.22 2.74
CA ASP A 41 17.96 12.26 1.79
C ASP A 41 19.19 11.58 2.43
N PRO A 42 19.58 10.40 1.93
CA PRO A 42 20.73 9.68 2.49
C PRO A 42 22.08 10.34 2.17
N ALA A 43 22.17 11.13 1.10
CA ALA A 43 23.41 11.80 0.74
C ALA A 43 23.69 12.99 1.66
N ALA A 44 22.66 13.75 2.02
CA ALA A 44 22.74 14.86 2.96
C ALA A 44 22.54 14.44 4.42
N ASN A 45 22.03 13.23 4.66
CA ASN A 45 21.58 12.75 5.98
C ASN A 45 20.56 13.71 6.63
N THR A 46 19.59 14.15 5.84
CA THR A 46 18.57 15.12 6.28
C THR A 46 17.16 14.63 6.00
N TRP A 47 16.22 15.14 6.81
CA TRP A 47 14.80 14.97 6.61
C TRP A 47 14.16 16.29 6.15
N THR A 48 13.26 16.21 5.19
CA THR A 48 12.43 17.32 4.74
C THR A 48 10.95 16.93 4.76
N PRO A 49 10.04 17.83 5.20
CA PRO A 49 8.62 17.58 5.07
C PRO A 49 8.23 17.44 3.59
N ALA A 50 7.39 16.45 3.28
CA ALA A 50 6.70 16.36 2.00
C ALA A 50 5.26 16.83 2.14
N ALA A 51 4.56 17.04 1.02
CA ALA A 51 3.13 17.32 1.05
C ALA A 51 2.39 16.21 1.79
N ALA A 52 1.59 16.58 2.77
CA ALA A 52 0.78 15.61 3.52
C ALA A 52 -0.41 15.12 2.68
N LEU A 53 -0.90 13.91 2.95
CA LEU A 53 -2.22 13.49 2.50
C LEU A 53 -3.29 14.45 3.08
N PRO A 54 -4.48 14.55 2.46
CA PRO A 54 -5.59 15.25 3.11
C PRO A 54 -5.84 14.71 4.52
N LEU A 55 -6.11 15.57 5.49
CA LEU A 55 -6.23 15.17 6.90
C LEU A 55 -7.27 14.07 7.14
N ALA A 56 -8.36 14.07 6.37
CA ALA A 56 -9.38 13.02 6.42
C ALA A 56 -8.86 11.64 5.94
N GLU A 57 -7.70 11.61 5.29
CA GLU A 57 -7.08 10.45 4.70
C GLU A 57 -5.90 9.90 5.54
N ARG A 58 -5.80 10.34 6.81
CA ARG A 58 -4.83 9.81 7.77
C ARG A 58 -5.02 8.31 7.95
N ARG A 59 -3.91 7.56 7.89
CA ARG A 59 -3.99 6.10 7.79
C ARG A 59 -2.78 5.36 8.34
N MET A 60 -3.01 4.13 8.72
CA MET A 60 -1.99 3.14 9.03
C MET A 60 -2.29 1.81 8.33
N PHE A 61 -1.33 0.89 8.27
CA PHE A 61 -1.48 -0.43 7.61
C PHE A 61 -1.90 -0.36 6.14
N HIS A 62 -1.57 0.75 5.48
CA HIS A 62 -1.67 0.95 4.04
C HIS A 62 -0.46 0.33 3.33
N THR A 63 -0.49 0.29 2.02
CA THR A 63 0.66 -0.04 1.19
C THR A 63 1.13 1.17 0.40
N ALA A 64 2.43 1.22 0.10
CA ALA A 64 3.02 2.21 -0.81
C ALA A 64 3.92 1.47 -1.81
N THR A 65 3.76 1.75 -3.09
CA THR A 65 4.46 1.08 -4.19
C THR A 65 5.03 2.11 -5.15
N LEU A 66 6.35 2.09 -5.36
CA LEU A 66 6.99 2.90 -6.40
C LEU A 66 6.58 2.37 -7.78
N LEU A 67 6.05 3.26 -8.61
CA LEU A 67 5.65 2.97 -9.98
C LEU A 67 6.79 3.21 -10.97
N PRO A 68 6.75 2.61 -12.17
CA PRO A 68 7.78 2.80 -13.20
C PRO A 68 7.97 4.27 -13.63
N ASP A 69 6.92 5.07 -13.54
CA ASP A 69 6.93 6.50 -13.87
C ASP A 69 7.50 7.41 -12.76
N GLY A 70 7.91 6.83 -11.62
CA GLY A 70 8.49 7.53 -10.48
C GLY A 70 7.49 8.01 -9.44
N ARG A 71 6.20 7.92 -9.70
CA ARG A 71 5.16 8.20 -8.68
C ARG A 71 5.08 7.08 -7.64
N VAL A 72 4.57 7.38 -6.46
CA VAL A 72 4.32 6.38 -5.40
C VAL A 72 2.81 6.20 -5.23
N TYR A 73 2.34 4.99 -5.44
CA TYR A 73 0.95 4.59 -5.25
C TYR A 73 0.70 4.18 -3.81
N VAL A 74 -0.22 4.86 -3.13
CA VAL A 74 -0.62 4.60 -1.73
C VAL A 74 -2.06 4.12 -1.69
N ALA A 75 -2.28 2.94 -1.11
CA ALA A 75 -3.56 2.26 -1.19
C ALA A 75 -4.03 1.68 0.15
N GLY A 76 -5.34 1.74 0.39
CA GLY A 76 -6.00 1.16 1.56
C GLY A 76 -5.56 1.76 2.89
N GLY A 77 -5.65 0.97 3.94
CA GLY A 77 -5.34 1.36 5.31
C GLY A 77 -6.57 1.52 6.19
N GLU A 78 -6.33 1.86 7.45
CA GLU A 78 -7.37 2.11 8.45
C GLU A 78 -6.98 3.30 9.33
N GLN A 79 -7.95 3.90 9.99
CA GLN A 79 -7.76 4.91 11.04
C GLN A 79 -7.53 4.24 12.39
N GLU A 80 -7.19 5.04 13.42
CA GLU A 80 -6.94 4.56 14.78
C GLU A 80 -8.16 3.90 15.45
N ASP A 81 -9.37 4.25 15.04
CA ASP A 81 -10.62 3.64 15.50
C ASP A 81 -10.96 2.32 14.78
N GLY A 82 -10.11 1.87 13.85
CA GLY A 82 -10.32 0.67 13.04
C GLY A 82 -11.22 0.87 11.83
N THR A 83 -11.60 2.11 11.51
CA THR A 83 -12.32 2.43 10.28
C THR A 83 -11.43 2.19 9.07
N VAL A 84 -11.80 1.22 8.24
CA VAL A 84 -11.08 0.87 7.01
C VAL A 84 -11.50 1.79 5.87
N PHE A 85 -10.50 2.37 5.17
CA PHE A 85 -10.77 3.27 4.06
C PHE A 85 -11.53 2.60 2.92
N ASN A 86 -12.56 3.32 2.43
CA ASN A 86 -13.33 2.97 1.23
C ASN A 86 -13.29 4.11 0.19
N GLY A 87 -12.44 5.07 0.42
CA GLY A 87 -12.25 6.24 -0.44
C GLY A 87 -11.20 6.00 -1.54
N PRO A 88 -10.69 7.08 -2.13
CA PRO A 88 -9.69 7.02 -3.17
C PRO A 88 -8.38 6.42 -2.67
N THR A 89 -7.62 5.85 -3.57
CA THR A 89 -6.19 5.66 -3.44
C THR A 89 -5.45 6.92 -3.87
N TRP A 90 -4.16 7.01 -3.62
CA TRP A 90 -3.40 8.23 -3.84
C TRP A 90 -2.12 7.98 -4.61
N LEU A 91 -1.77 8.91 -5.48
CA LEU A 91 -0.51 8.96 -6.21
C LEU A 91 0.28 10.17 -5.73
N TYR A 92 1.46 9.94 -5.19
CA TYR A 92 2.43 10.97 -4.85
C TYR A 92 3.39 11.18 -6.01
N ASP A 93 3.52 12.42 -6.45
CA ASP A 93 4.54 12.81 -7.43
C ASP A 93 5.69 13.52 -6.70
N PRO A 94 6.89 12.90 -6.64
CA PRO A 94 8.04 13.50 -5.97
C PRO A 94 8.62 14.72 -6.69
N THR A 95 8.30 14.92 -7.98
CA THR A 95 8.80 16.06 -8.77
C THR A 95 8.03 17.34 -8.47
N THR A 96 6.73 17.21 -8.25
CA THR A 96 5.82 18.33 -7.93
C THR A 96 5.50 18.43 -6.45
N ASN A 97 5.94 17.44 -5.64
CA ASN A 97 5.59 17.31 -4.23
C ASN A 97 4.09 17.41 -3.99
N SER A 98 3.29 16.64 -4.72
CA SER A 98 1.83 16.71 -4.68
C SER A 98 1.15 15.34 -4.72
N TRP A 99 -0.10 15.30 -4.27
CA TRP A 99 -0.95 14.11 -4.27
C TRP A 99 -2.09 14.24 -5.27
N THR A 100 -2.33 13.16 -6.01
CA THR A 100 -3.49 13.03 -6.92
C THR A 100 -4.32 11.83 -6.50
N ALA A 101 -5.63 12.02 -6.38
CA ALA A 101 -6.55 10.93 -6.10
C ALA A 101 -6.67 9.97 -7.29
N ALA A 102 -6.75 8.68 -7.00
CA ALA A 102 -6.96 7.62 -7.98
C ALA A 102 -8.15 6.72 -7.55
N ALA A 103 -8.51 5.75 -8.39
CA ALA A 103 -9.68 4.91 -8.16
C ALA A 103 -9.60 4.14 -6.83
N SER A 104 -10.76 3.96 -6.18
CA SER A 104 -10.88 3.15 -4.96
C SER A 104 -10.67 1.66 -5.26
N ILE A 105 -10.01 0.97 -4.32
CA ILE A 105 -9.84 -0.50 -4.33
C ILE A 105 -10.84 -1.21 -3.42
N GLY A 106 -11.85 -0.49 -2.95
CA GLY A 106 -12.74 -0.94 -1.87
C GLY A 106 -12.04 -0.96 -0.50
N GLN A 107 -12.78 -1.33 0.53
CA GLN A 107 -12.23 -1.43 1.88
C GLN A 107 -11.13 -2.48 1.97
N ARG A 108 -9.90 -2.05 2.32
CA ARG A 108 -8.76 -2.95 2.41
C ARG A 108 -7.66 -2.37 3.30
N THR A 109 -7.31 -3.12 4.34
CA THR A 109 -6.15 -2.84 5.20
C THR A 109 -5.33 -4.12 5.39
N ARG A 110 -4.05 -4.02 5.74
CA ARG A 110 -3.16 -5.18 6.00
C ARG A 110 -3.08 -6.16 4.82
N HIS A 111 -3.27 -5.62 3.63
CA HIS A 111 -3.17 -6.32 2.35
C HIS A 111 -1.73 -6.27 1.83
N SER A 112 -1.44 -7.01 0.79
CA SER A 112 -0.20 -6.86 0.02
C SER A 112 -0.41 -6.03 -1.23
N ALA A 113 0.64 -5.31 -1.66
CA ALA A 113 0.72 -4.66 -2.96
C ALA A 113 2.00 -5.11 -3.65
N THR A 114 1.89 -5.57 -4.90
CA THR A 114 3.01 -6.12 -5.67
C THR A 114 3.01 -5.53 -7.07
N LEU A 115 4.07 -4.76 -7.39
CA LEU A 115 4.28 -4.25 -8.75
C LEU A 115 4.54 -5.43 -9.69
N GLN A 116 3.76 -5.48 -10.78
CA GLN A 116 3.87 -6.50 -11.81
C GLN A 116 4.82 -6.08 -12.93
N THR A 117 5.26 -7.02 -13.76
CA THR A 117 6.16 -6.76 -14.89
C THR A 117 5.54 -5.87 -15.98
N ASP A 118 4.22 -5.80 -16.04
CA ASP A 118 3.46 -4.94 -16.96
C ASP A 118 3.22 -3.51 -16.41
N GLY A 119 3.75 -3.20 -15.22
CA GLY A 119 3.62 -1.90 -14.56
C GLY A 119 2.38 -1.71 -13.70
N ARG A 120 1.44 -2.65 -13.73
CA ARG A 120 0.26 -2.62 -12.84
C ARG A 120 0.62 -3.02 -11.41
N VAL A 121 -0.17 -2.63 -10.43
CA VAL A 121 -0.02 -3.03 -9.04
C VAL A 121 -1.12 -4.02 -8.66
N LEU A 122 -0.73 -5.25 -8.30
CA LEU A 122 -1.64 -6.24 -7.73
C LEU A 122 -1.80 -6.00 -6.23
N LEU A 123 -3.04 -5.75 -5.80
CA LEU A 123 -3.43 -5.63 -4.40
C LEU A 123 -4.15 -6.90 -4.00
N GLY A 124 -3.65 -7.62 -3.00
CA GLY A 124 -4.17 -8.95 -2.63
C GLY A 124 -4.56 -9.08 -1.18
N GLY A 125 -5.68 -9.73 -0.89
CA GLY A 125 -6.10 -10.05 0.47
C GLY A 125 -6.37 -8.84 1.36
N GLY A 126 -6.07 -9.00 2.66
CA GLY A 126 -6.30 -7.98 3.67
C GLY A 126 -7.61 -8.16 4.42
N ARG A 127 -8.06 -7.08 5.05
CA ARG A 127 -9.27 -7.04 5.86
C ARG A 127 -10.09 -5.79 5.52
N ALA A 128 -11.41 -5.94 5.49
CA ALA A 128 -12.39 -4.86 5.45
C ALA A 128 -12.88 -4.52 6.87
N SER A 129 -13.78 -3.57 6.98
CA SER A 129 -14.45 -3.22 8.25
C SER A 129 -15.07 -4.44 8.93
N ALA A 130 -15.32 -4.33 10.24
CA ALA A 130 -15.84 -5.41 11.07
C ALA A 130 -15.01 -6.71 11.08
N GLY A 131 -13.72 -6.63 10.69
CA GLY A 131 -12.82 -7.78 10.72
C GLY A 131 -13.00 -8.78 9.59
N VAL A 132 -13.78 -8.45 8.57
CA VAL A 132 -14.05 -9.33 7.42
C VAL A 132 -12.79 -9.52 6.58
N LEU A 133 -12.32 -10.76 6.46
CA LEU A 133 -11.19 -11.07 5.60
C LEU A 133 -11.56 -10.92 4.12
N VAL A 134 -10.70 -10.27 3.36
CA VAL A 134 -10.87 -10.04 1.94
C VAL A 134 -10.10 -11.12 1.17
N ALA A 135 -10.81 -11.94 0.38
CA ALA A 135 -10.18 -12.91 -0.51
C ALA A 135 -9.81 -12.29 -1.86
N SER A 136 -10.57 -11.30 -2.31
CA SER A 136 -10.38 -10.73 -3.64
C SER A 136 -9.02 -10.04 -3.79
N SER A 137 -8.51 -10.02 -5.00
CA SER A 137 -7.44 -9.14 -5.43
C SER A 137 -7.94 -8.15 -6.49
N ALA A 138 -7.18 -7.09 -6.69
CA ALA A 138 -7.45 -6.06 -7.68
C ALA A 138 -6.15 -5.62 -8.34
N PHE A 139 -6.20 -5.26 -9.61
CA PHE A 139 -5.12 -4.58 -10.30
C PHE A 139 -5.41 -3.09 -10.37
N PHE A 140 -4.47 -2.27 -9.94
CA PHE A 140 -4.45 -0.85 -10.26
C PHE A 140 -3.56 -0.65 -11.49
N ASP A 141 -4.09 0.03 -12.51
CA ASP A 141 -3.34 0.42 -13.70
C ASP A 141 -2.94 1.90 -13.57
N PRO A 142 -1.63 2.22 -13.48
CA PRO A 142 -1.18 3.61 -13.36
C PRO A 142 -1.28 4.41 -14.66
N ALA A 143 -1.48 3.76 -15.83
CA ALA A 143 -1.54 4.43 -17.12
C ALA A 143 -2.86 5.20 -17.29
N ASP A 144 -3.96 4.66 -16.79
CA ASP A 144 -5.28 5.28 -16.89
C ASP A 144 -5.98 5.50 -15.53
N GLY A 145 -5.35 5.04 -14.43
CA GLY A 145 -5.86 5.16 -13.06
C GLY A 145 -7.02 4.21 -12.74
N THR A 146 -7.27 3.19 -13.56
CA THR A 146 -8.38 2.25 -13.36
C THR A 146 -8.04 1.12 -12.40
N VAL A 147 -9.09 0.47 -11.90
CA VAL A 147 -8.99 -0.72 -11.05
C VAL A 147 -9.80 -1.86 -11.66
N ALA A 148 -9.16 -3.00 -11.88
CA ALA A 148 -9.78 -4.20 -12.43
C ALA A 148 -9.68 -5.38 -11.44
N PRO A 149 -10.64 -6.34 -11.45
CA PRO A 149 -10.53 -7.55 -10.62
C PRO A 149 -9.29 -8.38 -10.97
N GLY A 150 -8.61 -8.93 -9.93
CA GLY A 150 -7.40 -9.74 -10.08
C GLY A 150 -7.58 -11.22 -9.72
N GLY A 151 -8.77 -11.65 -9.31
CA GLY A 151 -9.04 -12.99 -8.81
C GLY A 151 -9.05 -13.08 -7.28
N ASN A 152 -8.94 -14.29 -6.72
CA ASN A 152 -9.04 -14.50 -5.27
C ASN A 152 -7.81 -15.20 -4.70
N LEU A 153 -7.40 -14.77 -3.51
CA LEU A 153 -6.50 -15.49 -2.62
C LEU A 153 -7.30 -16.49 -1.77
N ILE A 154 -6.93 -17.76 -1.81
CA ILE A 154 -7.63 -18.82 -1.08
C ILE A 154 -6.61 -19.61 -0.24
N PRO A 155 -6.73 -19.62 1.09
CA PRO A 155 -7.73 -18.92 1.90
C PRO A 155 -7.53 -17.39 1.93
N ALA A 156 -8.61 -16.65 2.21
CA ALA A 156 -8.54 -15.22 2.49
C ALA A 156 -7.59 -14.95 3.66
N ARG A 157 -6.75 -13.92 3.54
CA ARG A 157 -5.66 -13.65 4.48
C ARG A 157 -5.34 -12.18 4.64
N GLU A 158 -4.92 -11.79 5.83
CA GLU A 158 -4.30 -10.52 6.16
C GLU A 158 -2.88 -10.73 6.68
N TRP A 159 -2.02 -9.68 6.74
CA TRP A 159 -0.65 -9.74 7.29
C TRP A 159 0.28 -10.75 6.59
N HIS A 160 -0.02 -11.13 5.37
CA HIS A 160 0.83 -11.99 4.56
C HIS A 160 1.87 -11.18 3.81
N THR A 161 2.90 -11.85 3.33
CA THR A 161 3.84 -11.30 2.36
C THR A 161 3.46 -11.74 0.95
N ALA A 162 3.80 -10.92 -0.04
CA ALA A 162 3.61 -11.24 -1.44
C ALA A 162 4.88 -10.87 -2.22
N THR A 163 5.35 -11.77 -3.07
CA THR A 163 6.57 -11.60 -3.85
C THR A 163 6.33 -11.96 -5.30
N LEU A 164 6.66 -11.06 -6.21
CA LEU A 164 6.63 -11.34 -7.64
C LEU A 164 7.73 -12.34 -8.00
N LEU A 165 7.35 -13.41 -8.69
CA LEU A 165 8.28 -14.42 -9.20
C LEU A 165 8.72 -14.06 -10.63
N PRO A 166 9.87 -14.56 -11.09
CA PRO A 166 10.33 -14.35 -12.47
C PRO A 166 9.34 -14.85 -13.55
N THR A 167 8.42 -15.72 -13.16
CA THR A 167 7.35 -16.25 -14.04
C THR A 167 6.17 -15.29 -14.21
N GLY A 168 6.16 -14.12 -13.52
CA GLY A 168 5.02 -13.21 -13.45
C GLY A 168 3.93 -13.65 -12.45
N GLN A 169 4.10 -14.79 -11.79
CA GLN A 169 3.24 -15.24 -10.70
C GLN A 169 3.59 -14.53 -9.40
N VAL A 170 2.67 -14.51 -8.45
CA VAL A 170 2.90 -13.93 -7.12
C VAL A 170 2.83 -15.03 -6.06
N LEU A 171 3.93 -15.22 -5.35
CA LEU A 171 3.96 -16.08 -4.17
C LEU A 171 3.45 -15.31 -2.96
N THR A 172 2.39 -15.82 -2.32
CA THR A 172 1.89 -15.31 -1.04
C THR A 172 2.22 -16.28 0.07
N VAL A 173 2.78 -15.81 1.18
CA VAL A 173 3.24 -16.64 2.29
C VAL A 173 2.72 -16.11 3.61
N GLY A 174 2.28 -17.04 4.48
CA GLY A 174 1.88 -16.73 5.85
C GLY A 174 0.61 -15.90 5.94
N GLY A 175 0.57 -15.04 6.95
CA GLY A 175 -0.58 -14.23 7.29
C GLY A 175 -1.55 -14.93 8.22
N ARG A 176 -2.69 -14.27 8.45
CA ARG A 176 -3.77 -14.74 9.31
C ARG A 176 -5.04 -14.94 8.49
N GLY A 177 -5.61 -16.11 8.57
CA GLY A 177 -6.92 -16.48 8.04
C GLY A 177 -7.98 -16.57 9.13
N ALA A 178 -9.17 -17.03 8.79
CA ALA A 178 -10.29 -17.18 9.73
C ALA A 178 -9.97 -18.12 10.91
N GLY A 179 -9.14 -19.15 10.70
CA GLY A 179 -8.73 -20.12 11.72
C GLY A 179 -7.43 -19.76 12.46
N GLY A 180 -6.82 -18.62 12.22
CA GLY A 180 -5.54 -18.22 12.81
C GLY A 180 -4.42 -18.10 11.78
N SER A 181 -3.17 -18.33 12.22
CA SER A 181 -1.98 -18.23 11.35
C SER A 181 -1.99 -19.26 10.24
N LEU A 182 -1.65 -18.84 9.03
CA LEU A 182 -1.60 -19.70 7.85
C LEU A 182 -0.17 -20.19 7.61
N THR A 183 -0.01 -21.50 7.42
CA THR A 183 1.26 -22.14 7.09
C THR A 183 1.39 -22.45 5.60
N SER A 184 0.28 -22.45 4.85
CA SER A 184 0.25 -22.82 3.44
C SER A 184 0.62 -21.61 2.57
N PRO A 185 1.70 -21.68 1.77
CA PRO A 185 1.94 -20.74 0.71
C PRO A 185 0.91 -20.90 -0.40
N GLN A 186 0.68 -19.83 -1.16
CA GLN A 186 -0.13 -19.88 -2.38
C GLN A 186 0.63 -19.20 -3.52
N ILE A 187 0.65 -19.85 -4.67
CA ILE A 187 1.05 -19.22 -5.92
C ILE A 187 -0.22 -18.69 -6.59
N PHE A 188 -0.28 -17.40 -6.73
CA PHE A 188 -1.34 -16.70 -7.43
C PHE A 188 -0.88 -16.40 -8.86
N THR A 189 -1.65 -16.85 -9.85
CA THR A 189 -1.42 -16.51 -11.25
C THR A 189 -2.37 -15.37 -11.60
N PRO A 190 -1.87 -14.14 -11.77
CA PRO A 190 -2.70 -13.04 -12.19
C PRO A 190 -3.33 -13.37 -13.55
N THR A 191 -4.66 -13.28 -13.63
CA THR A 191 -5.32 -13.37 -14.94
C THR A 191 -5.01 -12.06 -15.67
N ALA A 192 -4.33 -12.15 -16.81
CA ALA A 192 -4.16 -11.00 -17.67
C ALA A 192 -5.56 -10.45 -17.99
N ALA A 193 -5.75 -9.14 -17.82
CA ALA A 193 -6.91 -8.50 -18.44
C ALA A 193 -6.82 -8.78 -19.94
N ILE A 194 -7.83 -9.46 -20.48
CA ILE A 194 -7.94 -9.64 -21.91
C ILE A 194 -8.23 -8.25 -22.47
N SER A 195 -7.23 -7.69 -23.14
CA SER A 195 -7.34 -6.42 -23.88
C SER A 195 -8.31 -6.57 -25.04
#